data_ccb530fca78d0768ef776c862da948af
#
_entry.id   ccb530fca78d0768ef776c862da948af
#
_cell.length_a   1.000
_cell.length_b   1.000
_cell.length_c   1.000
_cell.angle_alpha   90.00
_cell.angle_beta   90.00
_cell.angle_gamma   90.00
#
_symmetry.space_group_name_H-M   'P 1'
#
loop_
_entity.id
_entity.type
_entity.pdbx_description
1 polymer ?
#
loop_
_entity_poly.entity_id
_entity_poly.type
_entity_poly.pdbx_seq_one_letter_code
_entity_poly.pdbx_strand_id
1 'polypeptide(L)'
;ESIFLERTDSRIPLVREVYSLEDRELLYTSLGKGYVDAIAAHETAIRQYMKDYDADYRILDESILTTGIGVAFAKNDTRGLSEQLSRVFEEMRADGTTRTIIGRYLSDPDKYLEVDCAAD
;
A
#
# COMPACT_ATOMS: atom_id res chain seq x y z
N GLU A 1 -9.64 2.75 -9.18
CA GLU A 1 -10.73 2.71 -10.16
C GLU A 1 -10.18 2.67 -11.59
N SER A 2 -9.38 3.66 -12.03
CA SER A 2 -8.82 3.75 -13.38
C SER A 2 -8.10 2.46 -13.83
N ILE A 3 -7.33 1.82 -12.96
CA ILE A 3 -6.61 0.58 -13.25
C ILE A 3 -7.55 -0.51 -13.78
N PHE A 4 -8.73 -0.66 -13.21
CA PHE A 4 -9.71 -1.65 -13.64
C PHE A 4 -10.51 -1.21 -14.87
N LEU A 5 -10.80 0.09 -15.00
CA LEU A 5 -11.57 0.63 -16.11
C LEU A 5 -10.75 0.74 -17.39
N GLU A 6 -9.54 1.22 -17.29
CA GLU A 6 -8.64 1.43 -18.44
C GLU A 6 -7.93 0.14 -18.89
N ARG A 7 -7.85 -0.86 -18.00
CA ARG A 7 -7.23 -2.18 -18.28
C ARG A 7 -5.85 -2.06 -18.92
N THR A 8 -5.03 -1.18 -18.38
CA THR A 8 -3.69 -0.90 -18.89
C THR A 8 -2.71 -2.07 -18.68
N ASP A 9 -3.06 -3.03 -17.82
CA ASP A 9 -2.25 -4.20 -17.51
C ASP A 9 -3.06 -5.48 -17.76
N SER A 10 -2.53 -6.40 -18.55
CA SER A 10 -3.15 -7.69 -18.88
C SER A 10 -3.31 -8.64 -17.68
N ARG A 11 -2.58 -8.38 -16.58
CA ARG A 11 -2.70 -9.12 -15.31
C ARG A 11 -3.96 -8.80 -14.54
N ILE A 12 -4.61 -7.68 -14.85
CA ILE A 12 -5.84 -7.28 -14.19
C ILE A 12 -6.99 -8.17 -14.66
N PRO A 13 -7.66 -8.88 -13.75
CA PRO A 13 -8.74 -9.79 -14.12
C PRO A 13 -9.93 -9.04 -14.70
N LEU A 14 -10.69 -9.74 -15.52
CA LEU A 14 -11.99 -9.27 -15.97
C LEU A 14 -12.94 -9.26 -14.78
N VAL A 15 -13.42 -8.07 -14.44
CA VAL A 15 -14.46 -7.89 -13.43
C VAL A 15 -15.75 -7.45 -14.11
N ARG A 16 -16.86 -7.86 -13.55
CA ARG A 16 -18.19 -7.55 -14.12
C ARG A 16 -18.55 -6.09 -13.93
N GLU A 17 -18.20 -5.54 -12.76
CA GLU A 17 -18.52 -4.17 -12.39
C GLU A 17 -17.53 -3.66 -11.34
N VAL A 18 -17.26 -2.37 -11.35
CA VAL A 18 -16.35 -1.69 -10.40
C VAL A 18 -17.12 -0.57 -9.72
N TYR A 19 -17.17 -0.63 -8.39
CA TYR A 19 -17.73 0.43 -7.57
C TYR A 19 -16.61 1.21 -6.89
N SER A 20 -16.60 2.53 -7.04
CA SER A 20 -15.68 3.39 -6.31
C SER A 20 -16.39 3.97 -5.09
N LEU A 21 -15.84 3.71 -3.91
CA LEU A 21 -16.35 4.18 -2.64
C LEU A 21 -15.33 5.13 -2.00
N GLU A 22 -15.77 6.32 -1.60
CA GLU A 22 -14.91 7.31 -0.97
C GLU A 22 -14.57 6.94 0.48
N ASP A 23 -15.48 6.24 1.16
CA ASP A 23 -15.33 5.84 2.55
C ASP A 23 -14.80 4.42 2.65
N ARG A 24 -13.68 4.26 3.38
CA ARG A 24 -13.07 2.95 3.64
C ARG A 24 -13.96 2.01 4.45
N GLU A 25 -14.73 2.52 5.38
CA GLU A 25 -15.63 1.71 6.20
C GLU A 25 -16.73 1.08 5.34
N LEU A 26 -17.24 1.83 4.37
CA LEU A 26 -18.20 1.31 3.40
C LEU A 26 -17.60 0.23 2.51
N LEU A 27 -16.31 0.34 2.18
CA LEU A 27 -15.61 -0.67 1.40
C LEU A 27 -15.61 -2.03 2.12
N TYR A 28 -15.17 -2.06 3.37
CA TYR A 28 -15.13 -3.30 4.17
C TYR A 28 -16.53 -3.81 4.52
N THR A 29 -17.45 -2.90 4.82
CA THR A 29 -18.86 -3.27 5.07
C THR A 29 -19.50 -3.92 3.85
N SER A 30 -19.21 -3.42 2.66
CA SER A 30 -19.74 -3.99 1.41
C SER A 30 -19.24 -5.41 1.17
N LEU A 31 -17.98 -5.69 1.46
CA LEU A 31 -17.42 -7.04 1.39
C LEU A 31 -18.07 -7.95 2.46
N GLY A 32 -18.12 -7.50 3.71
CA GLY A 32 -18.68 -8.29 4.81
C GLY A 32 -20.17 -8.63 4.65
N LYS A 33 -20.93 -7.78 3.96
CA LYS A 33 -22.33 -8.02 3.64
C LYS A 33 -22.56 -8.76 2.31
N GLY A 34 -21.50 -9.09 1.59
CA GLY A 34 -21.59 -9.77 0.30
C GLY A 34 -22.18 -8.91 -0.82
N TYR A 35 -22.11 -7.58 -0.71
CA TYR A 35 -22.53 -6.69 -1.80
C TYR A 35 -21.50 -6.66 -2.93
N VAL A 36 -20.25 -6.95 -2.61
CA VAL A 36 -19.15 -7.13 -3.55
C VAL A 36 -18.40 -8.43 -3.24
N ASP A 37 -17.81 -9.03 -4.27
CA ASP A 37 -17.05 -10.28 -4.13
C ASP A 37 -15.62 -10.06 -3.68
N ALA A 38 -15.07 -8.87 -3.98
CA ALA A 38 -13.71 -8.48 -3.63
C ALA A 38 -13.59 -6.97 -3.46
N ILE A 39 -12.58 -6.55 -2.72
CA ILE A 39 -12.19 -5.14 -2.59
C ILE A 39 -10.72 -4.95 -2.99
N ALA A 40 -10.39 -3.77 -3.47
CA ALA A 40 -9.02 -3.35 -3.75
C ALA A 40 -8.67 -2.16 -2.86
N ALA A 41 -7.66 -2.34 -2.03
CA ALA A 41 -7.16 -1.31 -1.12
C ALA A 41 -5.68 -1.54 -0.81
N HIS A 42 -5.05 -0.63 -0.07
CA HIS A 42 -3.69 -0.84 0.40
C HIS A 42 -3.62 -2.05 1.35
N GLU A 43 -2.68 -2.95 1.12
CA GLU A 43 -2.52 -4.17 1.91
C GLU A 43 -2.39 -3.88 3.42
N THR A 44 -1.63 -2.85 3.79
CA THR A 44 -1.46 -2.47 5.20
C THR A 44 -2.77 -2.04 5.85
N ALA A 45 -3.64 -1.34 5.12
CA ALA A 45 -4.96 -0.94 5.61
C ALA A 45 -5.90 -2.14 5.77
N ILE A 46 -5.86 -3.10 4.83
CA ILE A 46 -6.64 -4.34 4.91
C ILE A 46 -6.19 -5.16 6.13
N ARG A 47 -4.89 -5.36 6.30
CA ARG A 47 -4.33 -6.11 7.44
C ARG A 47 -4.67 -5.46 8.78
N GLN A 48 -4.62 -4.13 8.86
CA GLN A 48 -4.99 -3.41 10.07
C GLN A 48 -6.48 -3.60 10.38
N TYR A 49 -7.35 -3.47 9.39
CA TYR A 49 -8.78 -3.70 9.56
C TYR A 49 -9.07 -5.14 10.03
N MET A 50 -8.47 -6.14 9.41
CA MET A 50 -8.62 -7.54 9.81
C MET A 50 -8.24 -7.76 11.27
N LYS A 51 -7.14 -7.13 11.72
CA LYS A 51 -6.68 -7.21 13.11
C LYS A 51 -7.62 -6.51 14.09
N ASP A 52 -8.09 -5.30 13.75
CA ASP A 52 -8.88 -4.48 14.65
C ASP A 52 -10.31 -5.02 14.85
N TYR A 53 -10.84 -5.66 13.81
CA TYR A 53 -12.22 -6.18 13.80
C TYR A 53 -12.31 -7.71 13.82
N ASP A 54 -11.19 -8.41 13.99
CA ASP A 54 -11.11 -9.88 13.94
C ASP A 54 -11.79 -10.45 12.69
N ALA A 55 -11.58 -9.76 11.55
CA ALA A 55 -12.22 -10.10 10.29
C ALA A 55 -11.40 -11.15 9.52
N ASP A 56 -12.05 -12.24 9.14
CA ASP A 56 -11.45 -13.36 8.42
C ASP A 56 -11.59 -13.14 6.90
N TYR A 57 -10.67 -12.38 6.32
CA TYR A 57 -10.57 -12.17 4.87
C TYR A 57 -9.30 -12.80 4.32
N ARG A 58 -9.34 -13.20 3.06
CA ARG A 58 -8.17 -13.66 2.32
C ARG A 58 -7.61 -12.54 1.47
N ILE A 59 -6.35 -12.23 1.64
CA ILE A 59 -5.60 -11.34 0.74
C ILE A 59 -5.02 -12.22 -0.37
N LEU A 60 -5.22 -11.82 -1.63
CA LEU A 60 -4.65 -12.51 -2.79
C LEU A 60 -3.16 -12.20 -2.90
N ASP A 61 -2.39 -13.15 -3.40
CA ASP A 61 -0.94 -13.00 -3.55
C ASP A 61 -0.55 -12.03 -4.67
N GLU A 62 -1.43 -11.88 -5.66
CA GLU A 62 -1.22 -10.98 -6.77
C GLU A 62 -1.49 -9.53 -6.36
N SER A 63 -0.48 -8.68 -6.53
CA SER A 63 -0.60 -7.23 -6.34
C SER A 63 -1.03 -6.55 -7.63
N ILE A 64 -2.03 -5.68 -7.55
CA ILE A 64 -2.47 -4.86 -8.69
C ILE A 64 -1.47 -3.76 -8.98
N LEU A 65 -0.93 -3.16 -7.94
CA LEU A 65 0.03 -2.06 -7.99
C LEU A 65 0.96 -2.13 -6.78
N THR A 66 2.25 -2.02 -7.03
CA THR A 66 3.25 -1.86 -5.98
C THR A 66 3.86 -0.46 -6.12
N THR A 67 3.77 0.36 -5.07
CA THR A 67 4.28 1.72 -5.05
C THR A 67 5.14 1.98 -3.83
N GLY A 68 6.16 2.81 -3.99
CA GLY A 68 6.93 3.34 -2.87
C GLY A 68 6.15 4.40 -2.10
N ILE A 69 6.51 4.57 -0.83
CA ILE A 69 6.02 5.67 0.00
C ILE A 69 7.16 6.67 0.14
N GLY A 70 6.86 7.93 -0.14
CA GLY A 70 7.82 9.02 -0.04
C GLY A 70 7.33 10.16 0.84
N VAL A 71 8.25 11.04 1.22
CA VAL A 71 7.95 12.29 1.93
C VAL A 71 8.04 13.45 0.96
N ALA A 72 6.99 14.27 0.89
CA ALA A 72 6.96 15.43 0.01
C ALA A 72 7.34 16.70 0.79
N PHE A 73 8.10 17.56 0.13
CA PHE A 73 8.47 18.88 0.62
C PHE A 73 7.90 19.96 -0.30
N ALA A 74 7.76 21.18 0.21
CA ALA A 74 7.38 22.31 -0.63
C ALA A 74 8.43 22.51 -1.75
N LYS A 75 7.97 22.82 -2.97
CA LYS A 75 8.84 22.97 -4.15
C LYS A 75 9.96 24.02 -3.95
N ASN A 76 9.70 25.02 -3.12
CA ASN A 76 10.65 26.10 -2.79
C ASN A 76 11.33 25.92 -1.44
N ASP A 77 11.34 24.71 -0.87
CA ASP A 77 12.08 24.43 0.36
C ASP A 77 13.59 24.46 0.08
N THR A 78 14.28 25.42 0.67
CA THR A 78 15.73 25.64 0.51
C THR A 78 16.56 25.11 1.69
N ARG A 79 15.92 24.42 2.66
CA ARG A 79 16.60 23.91 3.87
C ARG A 79 17.43 22.66 3.63
N GLY A 80 17.36 22.07 2.44
CA GLY A 80 18.07 20.82 2.12
C GLY A 80 17.55 19.60 2.89
N LEU A 81 16.28 19.65 3.36
CA LEU A 81 15.70 18.58 4.17
C LEU A 81 15.45 17.30 3.36
N SER A 82 15.15 17.44 2.09
CA SER A 82 14.92 16.30 1.20
C SER A 82 16.16 15.41 1.10
N GLU A 83 17.32 16.02 0.83
CA GLU A 83 18.59 15.31 0.73
C GLU A 83 19.05 14.74 2.08
N GLN A 84 18.84 15.49 3.16
CA GLN A 84 19.20 15.03 4.49
C GLN A 84 18.35 13.83 4.90
N LEU A 85 17.03 13.87 4.66
CA LEU A 85 16.13 12.79 5.00
C LEU A 85 16.41 11.54 4.14
N SER A 86 16.66 11.72 2.85
CA SER A 86 17.03 10.62 1.96
C SER A 86 18.27 9.88 2.45
N ARG A 87 19.30 10.63 2.84
CA ARG A 87 20.54 10.06 3.40
C ARG A 87 20.27 9.27 4.70
N VAL A 88 19.46 9.83 5.60
CA VAL A 88 19.10 9.15 6.86
C VAL A 88 18.33 7.87 6.57
N PHE A 89 17.43 7.87 5.61
CA PHE A 89 16.70 6.65 5.23
C PHE A 89 17.63 5.58 4.64
N GLU A 90 18.60 5.97 3.83
CA GLU A 90 19.62 5.03 3.32
C GLU A 90 20.45 4.42 4.45
N GLU A 91 20.91 5.24 5.40
CA GLU A 91 21.65 4.78 6.59
C GLU A 91 20.81 3.82 7.42
N MET A 92 19.55 4.17 7.72
CA MET A 92 18.61 3.32 8.48
C MET A 92 18.28 2.01 7.75
N ARG A 93 18.29 2.03 6.42
CA ARG A 93 18.11 0.82 5.61
C ARG A 93 19.34 -0.07 5.71
N ALA A 94 20.54 0.51 5.61
CA ALA A 94 21.81 -0.19 5.63
C ALA A 94 22.10 -0.82 7.01
N ASP A 95 21.76 -0.17 8.11
CA ASP A 95 22.01 -0.64 9.47
C ASP A 95 20.89 -1.55 10.04
N GLY A 96 19.80 -1.74 9.29
CA GLY A 96 18.66 -2.57 9.67
C GLY A 96 17.63 -1.87 10.58
N THR A 97 17.80 -0.59 10.87
CA THR A 97 16.87 0.19 11.70
C THR A 97 15.47 0.22 11.07
N THR A 98 15.39 0.48 9.75
CA THR A 98 14.11 0.49 9.02
C THR A 98 13.40 -0.86 9.13
N ARG A 99 14.12 -1.98 8.94
CA ARG A 99 13.59 -3.33 9.10
C ARG A 99 13.01 -3.57 10.49
N THR A 100 13.73 -3.14 11.50
CA THR A 100 13.33 -3.27 12.91
C THR A 100 12.05 -2.48 13.19
N ILE A 101 11.94 -1.26 12.68
CA ILE A 101 10.75 -0.42 12.86
C ILE A 101 9.55 -1.04 12.16
N ILE A 102 9.68 -1.42 10.89
CA ILE A 102 8.60 -2.07 10.14
C ILE A 102 8.13 -3.35 10.83
N GLY A 103 9.04 -4.18 11.33
CA GLY A 103 8.73 -5.43 12.01
C GLY A 103 7.94 -5.28 13.32
N ARG A 104 7.87 -4.08 13.90
CA ARG A 104 6.99 -3.79 15.04
C ARG A 104 5.51 -3.69 14.66
N TYR A 105 5.22 -3.41 13.40
CA TYR A 105 3.87 -3.14 12.90
C TYR A 105 3.40 -4.18 11.87
N LEU A 106 4.32 -4.74 11.10
CA LEU A 106 4.03 -5.63 9.98
C LEU A 106 4.77 -6.96 10.15
N SER A 107 4.13 -8.06 9.82
CA SER A 107 4.63 -9.42 10.04
C SER A 107 5.79 -9.82 9.12
N ASP A 108 5.94 -9.19 7.97
CA ASP A 108 7.00 -9.48 7.00
C ASP A 108 7.67 -8.17 6.56
N PRO A 109 8.64 -7.67 7.33
CA PRO A 109 9.28 -6.39 7.06
C PRO A 109 10.08 -6.37 5.75
N ASP A 110 10.64 -7.51 5.32
CA ASP A 110 11.50 -7.59 4.14
C ASP A 110 10.71 -7.29 2.86
N LYS A 111 9.47 -7.71 2.79
CA LYS A 111 8.54 -7.41 1.69
C LYS A 111 8.42 -5.91 1.39
N TYR A 112 8.56 -5.06 2.40
CA TYR A 112 8.41 -3.60 2.29
C TYR A 112 9.73 -2.87 2.06
N LEU A 113 10.85 -3.59 2.07
CA LEU A 113 12.18 -3.04 1.83
C LEU A 113 12.65 -3.23 0.38
N GLU A 114 12.06 -4.17 -0.36
CA GLU A 114 12.47 -4.56 -1.71
C GLU A 114 11.89 -3.67 -2.83
N VAL A 115 11.15 -2.64 -2.48
CA VAL A 115 10.63 -1.71 -3.50
C VAL A 115 11.78 -0.83 -3.96
N ASP A 116 12.47 -1.23 -5.02
CA ASP A 116 13.29 -0.34 -5.82
C ASP A 116 12.37 0.74 -6.39
N CYS A 117 12.47 1.94 -5.82
CA CYS A 117 11.98 3.11 -6.52
C CYS A 117 12.88 3.26 -7.75
N ALA A 118 12.48 2.64 -8.86
CA ALA A 118 13.05 2.96 -10.15
C ALA A 118 12.77 4.46 -10.34
N ALA A 119 13.85 5.24 -10.24
CA ALA A 119 13.81 6.66 -10.52
C ALA A 119 13.49 6.81 -12.00
N ASP A 120 12.30 7.29 -12.30
CA ASP A 120 11.99 7.92 -13.59
C ASP A 120 12.55 9.33 -13.63
#